data_ebfa29fd05e30db4539c1424d8c744af
#
_entry.id   ebfa29fd05e30db4539c1424d8c744af
#
_cell.length_a   1.000
_cell.length_b   1.000
_cell.length_c   1.000
_cell.angle_alpha   90.00
_cell.angle_beta   90.00
_cell.angle_gamma   90.00
#
_symmetry.space_group_name_H-M   'P 1'
#
loop_
_entity.id
_entity.type
_entity.pdbx_description
1 polymer ?
#
loop_
_entity_poly.entity_id
_entity_poly.type
_entity_poly.pdbx_seq_one_letter_code
_entity_poly.pdbx_strand_id
1 'polypeptide(L)'
;MKLNIAILPGDGIGPEIMKQGVAVLDAIAAKYGHEFCYHEAICGAHAIDEVGDPYPDATHEVCMQADAVLFAAVGDLKYDHNPTAKIRPETGLLAMRKKLGLYANVRPVATFDCLLHKSPLKDELIRGADFVVLRELTGGMYFGEKYQDNDKAYDTDIYTRPEIERIVKLGFEMAMQRHKHLTVVDKANILASSRLWRQIAKEIEPQYPEVRTDYMFIDNASMRVLTEPCFFDVIVTENTFGDILTDETACITGSMGLQPSASLGEHTPLFEPVHGSWPQAAGQNLANPLAQILSAAMLLEHFGLNREGALIREAVNASLDANVRTPEIQVEGGAHYGTREVGEWIVNYIKNA
;
A
#
# COMPACT_ATOMS: atom_id res chain seq x y z
N MET A 1 3.62 -24.81 -1.63
CA MET A 1 3.78 -23.93 -2.82
C MET A 1 5.22 -23.49 -2.92
N LYS A 2 5.73 -23.25 -4.13
CA LYS A 2 7.04 -22.61 -4.35
C LYS A 2 6.82 -21.26 -4.99
N LEU A 3 7.46 -20.20 -4.44
CA LEU A 3 7.42 -18.84 -4.95
C LEU A 3 8.82 -18.25 -5.04
N ASN A 4 9.10 -17.56 -6.14
CA ASN A 4 10.26 -16.70 -6.31
C ASN A 4 9.85 -15.27 -5.97
N ILE A 5 10.48 -14.65 -4.99
CA ILE A 5 10.11 -13.33 -4.49
C ILE A 5 11.29 -12.38 -4.68
N ALA A 6 11.11 -11.34 -5.48
CA ALA A 6 12.07 -10.26 -5.56
C ALA A 6 12.00 -9.43 -4.28
N ILE A 7 13.14 -9.21 -3.64
CA ILE A 7 13.24 -8.43 -2.39
C ILE A 7 13.92 -7.10 -2.70
N LEU A 8 13.20 -6.01 -2.49
CA LEU A 8 13.69 -4.66 -2.69
C LEU A 8 13.67 -3.89 -1.34
N PRO A 9 14.76 -3.95 -0.55
CA PRO A 9 14.80 -3.26 0.74
C PRO A 9 14.70 -1.74 0.61
N GLY A 10 15.27 -1.17 -0.47
CA GLY A 10 15.29 0.27 -0.72
C GLY A 10 16.11 1.05 0.31
N ASP A 11 15.54 2.15 0.83
CA ASP A 11 16.24 3.18 1.58
C ASP A 11 15.78 3.27 3.04
N GLY A 12 16.53 4.00 3.84
CA GLY A 12 16.16 4.40 5.21
C GLY A 12 15.88 3.21 6.14
N ILE A 13 14.65 3.15 6.67
CA ILE A 13 14.19 2.03 7.52
C ILE A 13 13.87 0.76 6.72
N GLY A 14 13.85 0.85 5.39
CA GLY A 14 13.47 -0.27 4.52
C GLY A 14 14.21 -1.57 4.80
N PRO A 15 15.56 -1.59 4.88
CA PRO A 15 16.31 -2.82 5.14
C PRO A 15 15.99 -3.48 6.49
N GLU A 16 15.64 -2.71 7.54
CA GLU A 16 15.34 -3.28 8.86
C GLU A 16 13.92 -3.84 8.92
N ILE A 17 12.93 -3.19 8.32
CA ILE A 17 11.55 -3.72 8.27
C ILE A 17 11.44 -4.91 7.29
N MET A 18 12.17 -4.89 6.17
CA MET A 18 12.23 -5.99 5.21
C MET A 18 12.69 -7.29 5.88
N LYS A 19 13.72 -7.22 6.73
CA LYS A 19 14.18 -8.39 7.48
C LYS A 19 13.09 -9.02 8.31
N GLN A 20 12.16 -8.23 8.87
CA GLN A 20 11.04 -8.75 9.66
C GLN A 20 9.97 -9.39 8.75
N GLY A 21 9.67 -8.78 7.60
CA GLY A 21 8.77 -9.37 6.60
C GLY A 21 9.26 -10.72 6.09
N VAL A 22 10.55 -10.81 5.72
CA VAL A 22 11.18 -12.08 5.27
C VAL A 22 11.19 -13.12 6.39
N ALA A 23 11.54 -12.76 7.63
CA ALA A 23 11.54 -13.69 8.76
C ALA A 23 10.15 -14.28 9.05
N VAL A 24 9.10 -13.49 8.85
CA VAL A 24 7.71 -13.97 8.97
C VAL A 24 7.35 -14.92 7.83
N LEU A 25 7.73 -14.61 6.58
CA LEU A 25 7.54 -15.52 5.45
C LEU A 25 8.28 -16.85 5.66
N ASP A 26 9.51 -16.83 6.18
CA ASP A 26 10.28 -18.03 6.51
C ASP A 26 9.60 -18.88 7.58
N ALA A 27 9.02 -18.25 8.61
CA ALA A 27 8.28 -18.95 9.65
C ALA A 27 7.02 -19.65 9.10
N ILE A 28 6.31 -18.98 8.19
CA ILE A 28 5.16 -19.56 7.47
C ILE A 28 5.62 -20.70 6.57
N ALA A 29 6.69 -20.52 5.79
CA ALA A 29 7.22 -21.54 4.90
C ALA A 29 7.60 -22.82 5.66
N ALA A 30 8.32 -22.65 6.78
CA ALA A 30 8.70 -23.79 7.64
C ALA A 30 7.49 -24.51 8.23
N LYS A 31 6.45 -23.76 8.67
CA LYS A 31 5.25 -24.31 9.29
C LYS A 31 4.37 -25.11 8.32
N TYR A 32 4.20 -24.61 7.11
CA TYR A 32 3.27 -25.18 6.12
C TYR A 32 3.96 -25.96 5.00
N GLY A 33 5.30 -26.05 5.01
CA GLY A 33 6.06 -26.79 4.00
C GLY A 33 6.09 -26.10 2.64
N HIS A 34 6.17 -24.76 2.64
CA HIS A 34 6.38 -23.98 1.42
C HIS A 34 7.87 -23.78 1.15
N GLU A 35 8.21 -23.39 -0.08
CA GLU A 35 9.56 -23.01 -0.50
C GLU A 35 9.52 -21.61 -1.09
N PHE A 36 10.05 -20.63 -0.36
CA PHE A 36 10.18 -19.25 -0.84
C PHE A 36 11.65 -18.98 -1.18
N CYS A 37 11.88 -18.59 -2.43
CA CYS A 37 13.21 -18.25 -2.94
C CYS A 37 13.29 -16.73 -3.09
N TYR A 38 14.24 -16.11 -2.39
CA TYR A 38 14.40 -14.66 -2.38
C TYR A 38 15.51 -14.19 -3.32
N HIS A 39 15.22 -13.17 -4.12
CA HIS A 39 16.15 -12.55 -5.07
C HIS A 39 16.25 -11.07 -4.73
N GLU A 40 17.31 -10.68 -4.02
CA GLU A 40 17.51 -9.29 -3.61
C GLU A 40 18.05 -8.45 -4.76
N ALA A 41 17.53 -7.21 -4.90
CA ALA A 41 18.00 -6.22 -5.85
C ALA A 41 17.92 -4.81 -5.26
N ILE A 42 18.73 -3.89 -5.81
CA ILE A 42 18.84 -2.52 -5.33
C ILE A 42 17.83 -1.61 -6.01
N CYS A 43 17.28 -0.63 -5.28
CA CYS A 43 16.41 0.42 -5.81
C CYS A 43 16.51 1.69 -4.95
N GLY A 44 15.90 2.78 -5.43
CA GLY A 44 15.84 4.03 -4.68
C GLY A 44 17.16 4.80 -4.64
N ALA A 45 17.42 5.50 -3.54
CA ALA A 45 18.62 6.28 -3.29
C ALA A 45 19.88 5.41 -3.28
N HIS A 46 19.78 4.20 -2.71
CA HIS A 46 20.89 3.24 -2.72
C HIS A 46 21.32 2.89 -4.15
N ALA A 47 20.37 2.63 -5.05
CA ALA A 47 20.68 2.32 -6.45
C ALA A 47 21.24 3.55 -7.19
N ILE A 48 20.75 4.76 -6.89
CA ILE A 48 21.35 5.98 -7.47
C ILE A 48 22.81 6.11 -7.07
N ASP A 49 23.14 5.84 -5.81
CA ASP A 49 24.52 5.94 -5.29
C ASP A 49 25.46 4.91 -5.94
N GLU A 50 24.98 3.69 -6.18
CA GLU A 50 25.78 2.61 -6.72
C GLU A 50 25.95 2.69 -8.24
N VAL A 51 24.86 2.98 -8.97
CA VAL A 51 24.83 2.87 -10.45
C VAL A 51 24.25 4.08 -11.17
N GLY A 52 23.80 5.12 -10.45
CA GLY A 52 23.25 6.35 -11.01
C GLY A 52 21.79 6.26 -11.50
N ASP A 53 21.09 5.16 -11.22
CA ASP A 53 19.71 4.92 -11.63
C ASP A 53 18.88 4.42 -10.44
N PRO A 54 17.72 5.03 -10.11
CA PRO A 54 16.87 4.60 -9.00
C PRO A 54 16.15 3.26 -9.23
N TYR A 55 16.06 2.79 -10.49
CA TYR A 55 15.48 1.51 -10.87
C TYR A 55 16.24 0.88 -12.04
N PRO A 56 17.43 0.31 -11.80
CA PRO A 56 18.29 -0.26 -12.82
C PRO A 56 17.63 -1.39 -13.62
N ASP A 57 18.03 -1.57 -14.87
CA ASP A 57 17.50 -2.66 -15.70
C ASP A 57 17.75 -4.05 -15.08
N ALA A 58 18.87 -4.25 -14.39
CA ALA A 58 19.14 -5.50 -13.64
C ALA A 58 18.08 -5.74 -12.54
N THR A 59 17.65 -4.71 -11.83
CA THR A 59 16.56 -4.81 -10.85
C THR A 59 15.23 -5.12 -11.52
N HIS A 60 14.96 -4.50 -12.67
CA HIS A 60 13.78 -4.79 -13.46
C HIS A 60 13.72 -6.26 -13.91
N GLU A 61 14.84 -6.81 -14.38
CA GLU A 61 14.93 -8.23 -14.77
C GLU A 61 14.63 -9.17 -13.59
N VAL A 62 15.17 -8.88 -12.40
CA VAL A 62 14.87 -9.66 -11.19
C VAL A 62 13.37 -9.61 -10.87
N CYS A 63 12.75 -8.42 -10.94
CA CYS A 63 11.31 -8.27 -10.70
C CYS A 63 10.48 -9.05 -11.72
N MET A 64 10.82 -8.99 -13.00
CA MET A 64 10.08 -9.68 -14.08
C MET A 64 10.20 -11.20 -14.02
N GLN A 65 11.27 -11.74 -13.43
CA GLN A 65 11.48 -13.19 -13.27
C GLN A 65 10.87 -13.75 -11.99
N ALA A 66 10.48 -12.88 -11.06
CA ALA A 66 9.85 -13.25 -9.81
C ALA A 66 8.33 -13.45 -9.96
N ASP A 67 7.74 -14.23 -9.06
CA ASP A 67 6.29 -14.38 -8.94
C ASP A 67 5.67 -13.15 -8.26
N ALA A 68 6.41 -12.50 -7.33
CA ALA A 68 6.02 -11.29 -6.64
C ALA A 68 7.22 -10.42 -6.28
N VAL A 69 6.99 -9.13 -6.09
CA VAL A 69 7.94 -8.19 -5.49
C VAL A 69 7.50 -7.87 -4.07
N LEU A 70 8.36 -8.07 -3.09
CA LEU A 70 8.21 -7.50 -1.76
C LEU A 70 9.17 -6.30 -1.66
N PHE A 71 8.59 -5.12 -1.52
CA PHE A 71 9.29 -3.84 -1.52
C PHE A 71 9.10 -3.17 -0.15
N ALA A 72 10.07 -2.40 0.33
CA ALA A 72 9.91 -1.70 1.61
C ALA A 72 9.66 -0.21 1.42
N ALA A 73 10.70 0.57 1.14
CA ALA A 73 10.54 2.01 1.02
C ALA A 73 11.65 2.66 0.19
N VAL A 74 11.39 3.81 -0.40
CA VAL A 74 12.41 4.64 -1.06
C VAL A 74 12.33 6.08 -0.57
N GLY A 75 13.44 6.79 -0.70
CA GLY A 75 13.60 8.20 -0.37
C GLY A 75 14.81 8.45 0.53
N ASP A 76 15.52 9.56 0.26
CA ASP A 76 16.62 10.03 1.09
C ASP A 76 16.67 11.56 1.05
N LEU A 77 16.84 12.19 2.21
CA LEU A 77 16.86 13.65 2.41
C LEU A 77 17.86 14.38 1.49
N LYS A 78 18.96 13.71 1.12
CA LYS A 78 19.96 14.31 0.22
C LYS A 78 19.41 14.64 -1.18
N TYR A 79 18.32 13.94 -1.60
CA TYR A 79 17.63 14.22 -2.85
C TYR A 79 16.51 15.25 -2.68
N ASP A 80 15.86 15.30 -1.53
CA ASP A 80 14.76 16.23 -1.21
C ASP A 80 15.24 17.67 -1.16
N HIS A 81 16.43 17.90 -0.63
CA HIS A 81 17.02 19.24 -0.50
C HIS A 81 17.50 19.84 -1.83
N ASN A 82 17.46 19.11 -2.93
CA ASN A 82 17.82 19.60 -4.25
C ASN A 82 16.58 19.70 -5.17
N PRO A 83 15.87 20.84 -5.23
CA PRO A 83 14.67 21.00 -6.05
C PRO A 83 14.93 20.84 -7.56
N THR A 84 16.20 20.96 -7.99
CA THR A 84 16.61 20.82 -9.39
C THR A 84 17.16 19.45 -9.73
N ALA A 85 17.16 18.51 -8.78
CA ALA A 85 17.60 17.14 -9.02
C ALA A 85 16.75 16.48 -10.12
N LYS A 86 17.39 16.04 -11.18
CA LYS A 86 16.73 15.38 -12.31
C LYS A 86 16.41 13.91 -12.00
N ILE A 87 17.15 13.31 -11.07
CA ILE A 87 17.01 11.91 -10.67
C ILE A 87 16.66 11.91 -9.17
N ARG A 88 15.57 11.23 -8.83
CA ARG A 88 15.08 11.08 -7.45
C ARG A 88 14.70 9.63 -7.18
N PRO A 89 14.80 9.14 -5.95
CA PRO A 89 14.37 7.79 -5.58
C PRO A 89 12.94 7.48 -6.03
N GLU A 90 12.02 8.42 -5.85
CA GLU A 90 10.59 8.29 -6.18
C GLU A 90 10.35 8.10 -7.68
N THR A 91 11.21 8.66 -8.54
CA THR A 91 11.12 8.43 -10.00
C THR A 91 11.37 6.98 -10.36
N GLY A 92 12.18 6.27 -9.57
CA GLY A 92 12.39 4.81 -9.69
C GLY A 92 11.13 4.02 -9.39
N LEU A 93 10.40 4.39 -8.34
CA LEU A 93 9.12 3.73 -8.00
C LEU A 93 8.07 3.93 -9.11
N LEU A 94 7.96 5.15 -9.65
CA LEU A 94 7.05 5.41 -10.77
C LEU A 94 7.45 4.64 -12.04
N ALA A 95 8.76 4.55 -12.32
CA ALA A 95 9.28 3.75 -13.43
C ALA A 95 8.99 2.25 -13.25
N MET A 96 9.18 1.73 -12.04
CA MET A 96 8.87 0.35 -11.68
C MET A 96 7.39 0.03 -11.88
N ARG A 97 6.49 0.87 -11.34
CA ARG A 97 5.03 0.71 -11.51
C ARG A 97 4.63 0.67 -12.99
N LYS A 98 5.21 1.57 -13.80
CA LYS A 98 4.96 1.63 -15.23
C LYS A 98 5.52 0.42 -15.98
N LYS A 99 6.80 0.04 -15.74
CA LYS A 99 7.46 -1.08 -16.42
C LYS A 99 6.84 -2.43 -16.06
N LEU A 100 6.33 -2.60 -14.83
CA LEU A 100 5.61 -3.80 -14.38
C LEU A 100 4.10 -3.76 -14.70
N GLY A 101 3.59 -2.67 -15.31
CA GLY A 101 2.18 -2.55 -15.67
C GLY A 101 1.24 -2.53 -14.46
N LEU A 102 1.69 -2.03 -13.32
CA LEU A 102 0.93 -2.00 -12.06
C LEU A 102 -0.09 -0.86 -12.11
N TYR A 103 -1.35 -1.19 -12.40
CA TYR A 103 -2.39 -0.18 -12.58
C TYR A 103 -3.30 0.03 -11.37
N ALA A 104 -3.36 -0.93 -10.44
CA ALA A 104 -4.25 -0.88 -9.29
C ALA A 104 -3.46 -0.95 -7.99
N ASN A 105 -3.54 0.07 -7.16
CA ASN A 105 -3.03 0.03 -5.80
C ASN A 105 -4.17 -0.26 -4.83
N VAL A 106 -4.04 -1.36 -4.10
CA VAL A 106 -5.00 -1.87 -3.11
C VAL A 106 -4.51 -1.46 -1.73
N ARG A 107 -5.25 -0.61 -1.04
CA ARG A 107 -4.94 -0.11 0.31
C ARG A 107 -6.05 -0.46 1.28
N PRO A 108 -5.95 -1.57 2.03
CA PRO A 108 -6.90 -1.89 3.08
C PRO A 108 -6.75 -0.95 4.27
N VAL A 109 -7.88 -0.56 4.85
CA VAL A 109 -7.99 0.28 6.04
C VAL A 109 -8.82 -0.48 7.06
N ALA A 110 -8.19 -0.87 8.17
CA ALA A 110 -8.87 -1.55 9.26
C ALA A 110 -8.41 -1.01 10.61
N THR A 111 -9.31 -0.92 11.56
CA THR A 111 -9.00 -0.48 12.92
C THR A 111 -8.69 -1.66 13.83
N PHE A 112 -7.80 -1.43 14.78
CA PHE A 112 -7.46 -2.35 15.86
C PHE A 112 -8.06 -1.81 17.17
N ASP A 113 -8.92 -2.55 17.82
CA ASP A 113 -9.61 -2.11 19.05
C ASP A 113 -8.67 -1.59 20.13
N CYS A 114 -7.51 -2.22 20.27
CA CYS A 114 -6.48 -1.83 21.24
C CYS A 114 -5.69 -0.57 20.86
N LEU A 115 -5.90 -0.03 19.64
CA LEU A 115 -5.21 1.18 19.13
C LEU A 115 -6.15 2.35 18.82
N LEU A 116 -7.45 2.24 19.04
CA LEU A 116 -8.41 3.33 18.73
C LEU A 116 -7.99 4.66 19.34
N HIS A 117 -7.46 4.64 20.55
CA HIS A 117 -6.94 5.82 21.27
C HIS A 117 -5.75 6.53 20.60
N LYS A 118 -5.12 5.91 19.59
CA LYS A 118 -4.03 6.53 18.78
C LYS A 118 -4.57 7.37 17.64
N SER A 119 -5.79 7.14 17.22
CA SER A 119 -6.46 7.99 16.24
C SER A 119 -6.82 9.35 16.86
N PRO A 120 -6.72 10.45 16.08
CA PRO A 120 -7.27 11.75 16.50
C PRO A 120 -8.80 11.79 16.47
N LEU A 121 -9.44 10.76 15.90
CA LEU A 121 -10.89 10.63 15.79
C LEU A 121 -11.46 9.94 17.03
N LYS A 122 -12.75 10.14 17.27
CA LYS A 122 -13.43 9.49 18.39
C LYS A 122 -13.60 8.00 18.12
N ASP A 123 -13.40 7.18 19.15
CA ASP A 123 -13.50 5.72 19.08
C ASP A 123 -14.83 5.25 18.46
N GLU A 124 -15.96 5.87 18.83
CA GLU A 124 -17.27 5.50 18.32
C GLU A 124 -17.46 5.71 16.81
N LEU A 125 -16.66 6.58 16.18
CA LEU A 125 -16.70 6.82 14.74
C LEU A 125 -15.92 5.76 13.95
N ILE A 126 -14.78 5.32 14.49
CA ILE A 126 -13.81 4.52 13.76
C ILE A 126 -13.83 3.02 14.13
N ARG A 127 -14.44 2.66 15.27
CA ARG A 127 -14.51 1.27 15.73
C ARG A 127 -15.20 0.39 14.71
N GLY A 128 -14.48 -0.68 14.28
CA GLY A 128 -14.97 -1.62 13.29
C GLY A 128 -14.92 -1.12 11.85
N ALA A 129 -14.22 -0.01 11.58
CA ALA A 129 -13.93 0.39 10.20
C ALA A 129 -13.07 -0.68 9.52
N ASP A 130 -13.56 -1.19 8.39
CA ASP A 130 -12.91 -2.18 7.53
C ASP A 130 -13.35 -1.96 6.08
N PHE A 131 -12.52 -1.28 5.31
CA PHE A 131 -12.76 -1.00 3.91
C PHE A 131 -11.46 -1.01 3.10
N VAL A 132 -11.58 -1.01 1.78
CA VAL A 132 -10.42 -0.99 0.86
C VAL A 132 -10.54 0.19 -0.08
N VAL A 133 -9.43 0.90 -0.29
CA VAL A 133 -9.32 1.91 -1.36
C VAL A 133 -8.53 1.31 -2.52
N LEU A 134 -9.16 1.32 -3.69
CA LEU A 134 -8.54 1.02 -4.99
C LEU A 134 -8.17 2.33 -5.67
N ARG A 135 -6.87 2.61 -5.75
CA ARG A 135 -6.29 3.76 -6.43
C ARG A 135 -5.76 3.32 -7.79
N GLU A 136 -6.17 3.97 -8.88
CA GLU A 136 -5.51 3.82 -10.18
C GLU A 136 -4.08 4.38 -10.10
N LEU A 137 -3.08 3.72 -10.72
CA LEU A 137 -1.67 4.07 -10.53
C LEU A 137 -0.95 4.57 -11.79
N THR A 138 -1.52 4.46 -12.99
CA THR A 138 -0.77 4.64 -14.25
C THR A 138 -1.30 5.75 -15.13
N GLY A 139 -2.40 6.40 -14.73
CA GLY A 139 -3.02 7.53 -15.43
C GLY A 139 -3.02 8.83 -14.61
N GLY A 140 -3.80 9.78 -15.09
CA GLY A 140 -4.05 11.05 -14.43
C GLY A 140 -2.90 12.06 -14.49
N MET A 141 -2.92 13.02 -13.58
CA MET A 141 -1.96 14.13 -13.54
C MET A 141 -0.51 13.66 -13.32
N TYR A 142 -0.28 12.52 -12.68
CA TYR A 142 1.07 12.04 -12.40
C TYR A 142 1.78 11.54 -13.65
N PHE A 143 1.06 11.12 -14.68
CA PHE A 143 1.59 10.58 -15.94
C PHE A 143 1.24 11.40 -17.18
N GLY A 144 0.39 12.41 -17.04
CA GLY A 144 0.02 13.33 -18.12
C GLY A 144 1.13 14.26 -18.55
N GLU A 145 0.88 15.01 -19.62
CA GLU A 145 1.79 16.04 -20.09
C GLU A 145 1.97 17.11 -19.03
N LYS A 146 3.22 17.53 -18.84
CA LYS A 146 3.63 18.56 -17.87
C LYS A 146 4.39 19.66 -18.56
N TYR A 147 4.15 20.88 -18.12
CA TYR A 147 4.88 22.06 -18.57
C TYR A 147 5.10 23.02 -17.42
N GLN A 148 6.27 23.63 -17.38
CA GLN A 148 6.60 24.72 -16.45
C GLN A 148 7.63 25.67 -17.06
N ASP A 149 7.35 26.96 -16.97
CA ASP A 149 8.30 28.05 -17.15
C ASP A 149 8.22 29.01 -15.95
N ASN A 150 8.73 30.25 -16.09
CA ASN A 150 8.71 31.25 -15.01
C ASN A 150 7.33 31.86 -14.74
N ASP A 151 6.41 31.79 -15.69
CA ASP A 151 5.12 32.47 -15.67
C ASP A 151 3.93 31.51 -15.66
N LYS A 152 4.12 30.28 -16.12
CA LYS A 152 3.03 29.31 -16.30
C LYS A 152 3.51 27.89 -16.01
N ALA A 153 2.65 27.12 -15.34
CA ALA A 153 2.80 25.68 -15.19
C ALA A 153 1.44 24.98 -15.36
N TYR A 154 1.46 23.76 -15.93
CA TYR A 154 0.28 22.89 -15.96
C TYR A 154 0.67 21.42 -15.91
N ASP A 155 -0.22 20.62 -15.34
CA ASP A 155 -0.24 19.15 -15.39
C ASP A 155 -1.56 18.71 -16.03
N THR A 156 -1.51 17.74 -16.93
CA THR A 156 -2.69 17.29 -17.67
C THR A 156 -3.24 16.02 -17.03
N ASP A 157 -4.52 16.07 -16.64
CA ASP A 157 -5.25 14.90 -16.11
C ASP A 157 -5.86 14.11 -17.26
N ILE A 158 -5.23 13.01 -17.66
CA ILE A 158 -5.63 12.19 -18.80
C ILE A 158 -5.94 10.77 -18.35
N TYR A 159 -7.13 10.28 -18.75
CA TYR A 159 -7.54 8.89 -18.64
C TYR A 159 -8.14 8.38 -19.94
N THR A 160 -7.76 7.16 -20.31
CA THR A 160 -8.37 6.42 -21.42
C THR A 160 -9.43 5.46 -20.91
N ARG A 161 -10.37 5.06 -21.78
CA ARG A 161 -11.40 4.07 -21.45
C ARG A 161 -10.83 2.77 -20.89
N PRO A 162 -9.82 2.11 -21.51
CA PRO A 162 -9.27 0.86 -20.97
C PRO A 162 -8.67 0.99 -19.57
N GLU A 163 -8.02 2.12 -19.25
CA GLU A 163 -7.46 2.37 -17.91
C GLU A 163 -8.56 2.45 -16.86
N ILE A 164 -9.66 3.10 -17.16
CA ILE A 164 -10.80 3.21 -16.26
C ILE A 164 -11.53 1.86 -16.13
N GLU A 165 -11.79 1.18 -17.25
CA GLU A 165 -12.52 -0.08 -17.25
C GLU A 165 -11.84 -1.15 -16.40
N ARG A 166 -10.52 -1.31 -16.51
CA ARG A 166 -9.79 -2.37 -15.78
C ARG A 166 -9.86 -2.19 -14.26
N ILE A 167 -9.73 -0.96 -13.76
CA ILE A 167 -9.75 -0.74 -12.31
C ILE A 167 -11.17 -0.71 -11.75
N VAL A 168 -12.14 -0.19 -12.50
CA VAL A 168 -13.56 -0.22 -12.09
C VAL A 168 -14.08 -1.65 -12.02
N LYS A 169 -13.73 -2.51 -12.99
CA LYS A 169 -14.06 -3.94 -12.93
C LYS A 169 -13.45 -4.62 -11.71
N LEU A 170 -12.16 -4.36 -11.44
CA LEU A 170 -11.51 -4.87 -10.24
C LEU A 170 -12.22 -4.41 -8.96
N GLY A 171 -12.71 -3.16 -8.93
CA GLY A 171 -13.51 -2.63 -7.82
C GLY A 171 -14.80 -3.41 -7.60
N PHE A 172 -15.55 -3.72 -8.66
CA PHE A 172 -16.74 -4.54 -8.57
C PHE A 172 -16.43 -5.98 -8.14
N GLU A 173 -15.39 -6.60 -8.71
CA GLU A 173 -14.96 -7.96 -8.37
C GLU A 173 -14.54 -8.06 -6.90
N MET A 174 -13.83 -7.05 -6.39
CA MET A 174 -13.46 -6.99 -4.99
C MET A 174 -14.68 -6.78 -4.09
N ALA A 175 -15.62 -5.92 -4.46
CA ALA A 175 -16.86 -5.73 -3.72
C ALA A 175 -17.68 -7.02 -3.64
N MET A 176 -17.72 -7.82 -4.72
CA MET A 176 -18.38 -9.15 -4.72
C MET A 176 -17.80 -10.13 -3.70
N GLN A 177 -16.52 -10.01 -3.41
CA GLN A 177 -15.80 -10.85 -2.42
C GLN A 177 -15.91 -10.32 -0.98
N ARG A 178 -16.41 -9.09 -0.80
CA ARG A 178 -16.58 -8.40 0.48
C ARG A 178 -18.08 -8.20 0.81
N HIS A 179 -18.47 -7.01 1.24
CA HIS A 179 -19.85 -6.70 1.68
C HIS A 179 -20.74 -6.19 0.55
N LYS A 180 -20.31 -6.34 -0.72
CA LYS A 180 -21.09 -6.00 -1.93
C LYS A 180 -21.48 -4.52 -2.01
N HIS A 181 -20.58 -3.63 -1.60
CA HIS A 181 -20.78 -2.20 -1.68
C HIS A 181 -19.56 -1.53 -2.33
N LEU A 182 -19.78 -0.85 -3.47
CA LEU A 182 -18.76 -0.09 -4.19
C LEU A 182 -19.10 1.40 -4.16
N THR A 183 -18.16 2.23 -3.72
CA THR A 183 -18.23 3.68 -3.85
C THR A 183 -17.26 4.17 -4.93
N VAL A 184 -17.79 4.70 -6.03
CA VAL A 184 -16.99 5.33 -7.08
C VAL A 184 -16.78 6.80 -6.72
N VAL A 185 -15.52 7.17 -6.46
CA VAL A 185 -15.15 8.52 -6.04
C VAL A 185 -14.54 9.28 -7.20
N ASP A 186 -15.07 10.45 -7.51
CA ASP A 186 -14.69 11.28 -8.64
C ASP A 186 -14.93 12.79 -8.39
N LYS A 187 -14.70 13.63 -9.40
CA LYS A 187 -15.07 15.07 -9.42
C LYS A 187 -15.87 15.42 -10.68
N ALA A 188 -16.85 14.59 -11.04
CA ALA A 188 -17.60 14.67 -12.32
C ALA A 188 -18.37 15.99 -12.51
N ASN A 189 -18.67 16.72 -11.43
CA ASN A 189 -19.29 18.05 -11.54
C ASN A 189 -18.35 19.09 -12.18
N ILE A 190 -17.03 18.86 -12.16
CA ILE A 190 -16.02 19.81 -12.68
C ILE A 190 -15.19 19.16 -13.81
N LEU A 191 -14.58 17.99 -13.58
CA LEU A 191 -13.55 17.41 -14.46
C LEU A 191 -14.16 16.57 -15.57
N ALA A 192 -13.60 16.71 -16.79
CA ALA A 192 -13.99 15.88 -17.93
C ALA A 192 -13.56 14.41 -17.77
N SER A 193 -12.34 14.19 -17.25
CA SER A 193 -11.82 12.86 -16.89
C SER A 193 -12.77 12.13 -15.93
N SER A 194 -13.18 12.79 -14.85
CA SER A 194 -14.13 12.23 -13.87
C SER A 194 -15.52 11.96 -14.46
N ARG A 195 -16.00 12.75 -15.43
CA ARG A 195 -17.25 12.44 -16.14
C ARG A 195 -17.14 11.15 -16.95
N LEU A 196 -15.99 10.92 -17.60
CA LEU A 196 -15.73 9.67 -18.30
C LEU A 196 -15.66 8.49 -17.34
N TRP A 197 -15.00 8.66 -16.19
CA TRP A 197 -14.97 7.66 -15.10
C TRP A 197 -16.37 7.23 -14.67
N ARG A 198 -17.22 8.20 -14.32
CA ARG A 198 -18.60 7.96 -13.90
C ARG A 198 -19.45 7.32 -14.98
N GLN A 199 -19.26 7.72 -16.24
CA GLN A 199 -19.94 7.11 -17.36
C GLN A 199 -19.59 5.63 -17.49
N ILE A 200 -18.29 5.30 -17.50
CA ILE A 200 -17.80 3.92 -17.64
C ILE A 200 -18.25 3.06 -16.47
N ALA A 201 -18.17 3.58 -15.24
CA ALA A 201 -18.63 2.85 -14.07
C ALA A 201 -20.11 2.49 -14.17
N LYS A 202 -20.96 3.41 -14.66
CA LYS A 202 -22.39 3.14 -14.92
C LYS A 202 -22.65 2.16 -16.05
N GLU A 203 -21.77 2.06 -17.04
CA GLU A 203 -21.85 1.07 -18.11
C GLU A 203 -21.48 -0.35 -17.61
N ILE A 204 -20.61 -0.45 -16.61
CA ILE A 204 -20.17 -1.72 -16.01
C ILE A 204 -21.13 -2.21 -14.92
N GLU A 205 -21.67 -1.31 -14.10
CA GLU A 205 -22.56 -1.59 -12.96
C GLU A 205 -23.64 -2.65 -13.23
N PRO A 206 -24.36 -2.67 -14.38
CA PRO A 206 -25.37 -3.69 -14.65
C PRO A 206 -24.86 -5.13 -14.72
N GLN A 207 -23.53 -5.33 -14.87
CA GLN A 207 -22.91 -6.65 -14.89
C GLN A 207 -22.76 -7.23 -13.46
N TYR A 208 -22.91 -6.39 -12.43
CA TYR A 208 -22.75 -6.74 -11.01
C TYR A 208 -24.01 -6.38 -10.19
N PRO A 209 -25.16 -6.97 -10.49
CA PRO A 209 -26.46 -6.55 -9.91
C PRO A 209 -26.57 -6.77 -8.39
N GLU A 210 -25.67 -7.56 -7.82
CA GLU A 210 -25.61 -7.81 -6.38
C GLU A 210 -24.81 -6.73 -5.63
N VAL A 211 -24.04 -5.89 -6.34
CA VAL A 211 -23.23 -4.84 -5.72
C VAL A 211 -24.03 -3.55 -5.64
N ARG A 212 -24.23 -3.05 -4.44
CA ARG A 212 -24.72 -1.70 -4.23
C ARG A 212 -23.66 -0.71 -4.69
N THR A 213 -23.99 0.22 -5.58
CA THR A 213 -23.04 1.21 -6.09
C THR A 213 -23.47 2.62 -5.68
N ASP A 214 -22.55 3.35 -5.02
CA ASP A 214 -22.70 4.77 -4.72
C ASP A 214 -21.69 5.60 -5.53
N TYR A 215 -22.08 6.80 -5.95
CA TYR A 215 -21.25 7.76 -6.66
C TYR A 215 -21.04 9.00 -5.81
N MET A 216 -19.80 9.29 -5.45
CA MET A 216 -19.48 10.37 -4.51
C MET A 216 -18.42 11.32 -5.09
N PHE A 217 -18.58 12.63 -4.87
CA PHE A 217 -17.51 13.56 -5.18
C PHE A 217 -16.39 13.46 -4.13
N ILE A 218 -15.15 13.65 -4.57
CA ILE A 218 -13.96 13.50 -3.69
C ILE A 218 -14.03 14.40 -2.46
N ASP A 219 -14.53 15.63 -2.58
CA ASP A 219 -14.70 16.55 -1.45
C ASP A 219 -15.71 16.04 -0.38
N ASN A 220 -16.73 15.30 -0.82
CA ASN A 220 -17.64 14.64 0.13
C ASN A 220 -17.01 13.34 0.68
N ALA A 221 -16.27 12.59 -0.16
CA ALA A 221 -15.60 11.37 0.28
C ALA A 221 -14.54 11.66 1.36
N SER A 222 -13.74 12.71 1.22
CA SER A 222 -12.70 13.08 2.19
C SER A 222 -13.29 13.48 3.56
N MET A 223 -14.45 14.13 3.58
CA MET A 223 -15.16 14.35 4.84
C MET A 223 -15.74 13.06 5.43
N ARG A 224 -16.40 12.26 4.57
CA ARG A 224 -17.17 11.12 5.01
C ARG A 224 -16.30 9.93 5.44
N VAL A 225 -15.12 9.78 4.86
CA VAL A 225 -14.16 8.75 5.28
C VAL A 225 -13.71 8.93 6.72
N LEU A 226 -13.70 10.17 7.23
CA LEU A 226 -13.37 10.49 8.62
C LEU A 226 -14.58 10.47 9.56
N THR A 227 -15.76 10.86 9.07
CA THR A 227 -16.96 10.97 9.91
C THR A 227 -17.83 9.71 9.95
N GLU A 228 -17.78 8.91 8.90
CA GLU A 228 -18.56 7.67 8.73
C GLU A 228 -17.73 6.55 8.05
N PRO A 229 -16.53 6.20 8.55
CA PRO A 229 -15.67 5.22 7.86
C PRO A 229 -16.32 3.84 7.68
N CYS A 230 -17.17 3.41 8.61
CA CYS A 230 -17.92 2.16 8.52
C CYS A 230 -19.00 2.14 7.42
N PHE A 231 -19.25 3.27 6.73
CA PHE A 231 -20.12 3.30 5.56
C PHE A 231 -19.48 2.60 4.35
N PHE A 232 -18.15 2.67 4.24
CA PHE A 232 -17.42 2.18 3.08
C PHE A 232 -17.11 0.69 3.18
N ASP A 233 -17.05 0.02 2.03
CA ASP A 233 -16.55 -1.34 1.86
C ASP A 233 -15.42 -1.36 0.82
N VAL A 234 -15.72 -0.98 -0.43
CA VAL A 234 -14.71 -0.76 -1.47
C VAL A 234 -14.88 0.65 -2.04
N ILE A 235 -13.80 1.41 -2.08
CA ILE A 235 -13.72 2.69 -2.78
C ILE A 235 -12.87 2.49 -4.03
N VAL A 236 -13.33 2.96 -5.19
CA VAL A 236 -12.51 3.05 -6.39
C VAL A 236 -12.39 4.50 -6.84
N THR A 237 -11.15 4.93 -7.14
CA THR A 237 -10.88 6.31 -7.53
C THR A 237 -9.63 6.44 -8.41
N GLU A 238 -9.48 7.61 -9.02
CA GLU A 238 -8.33 7.96 -9.84
C GLU A 238 -7.07 8.18 -8.99
N ASN A 239 -5.94 8.38 -9.65
CA ASN A 239 -4.61 8.38 -9.07
C ASN A 239 -4.44 9.44 -7.96
N THR A 240 -4.63 10.72 -8.29
CA THR A 240 -4.37 11.83 -7.36
C THR A 240 -5.35 11.85 -6.19
N PHE A 241 -6.64 11.61 -6.44
CA PHE A 241 -7.64 11.54 -5.37
C PHE A 241 -7.39 10.35 -4.47
N GLY A 242 -7.00 9.20 -5.04
CA GLY A 242 -6.67 8.02 -4.28
C GLY A 242 -5.44 8.20 -3.40
N ASP A 243 -4.44 8.94 -3.86
CA ASP A 243 -3.25 9.27 -3.09
C ASP A 243 -3.62 10.06 -1.83
N ILE A 244 -4.31 11.19 -2.00
CA ILE A 244 -4.70 12.08 -0.90
C ILE A 244 -5.67 11.36 0.06
N LEU A 245 -6.71 10.71 -0.48
CA LEU A 245 -7.73 10.06 0.33
C LEU A 245 -7.15 8.93 1.19
N THR A 246 -6.18 8.17 0.67
CA THR A 246 -5.57 7.08 1.45
C THR A 246 -4.66 7.57 2.56
N ASP A 247 -4.02 8.73 2.41
CA ASP A 247 -3.24 9.33 3.49
C ASP A 247 -4.15 9.85 4.61
N GLU A 248 -5.35 10.39 4.28
CA GLU A 248 -6.36 10.72 5.28
C GLU A 248 -6.78 9.47 6.09
N THR A 249 -6.86 8.29 5.47
CA THR A 249 -7.24 7.05 6.16
C THR A 249 -6.22 6.60 7.22
N ALA A 250 -4.98 7.09 7.17
CA ALA A 250 -3.99 6.86 8.23
C ALA A 250 -4.45 7.40 9.59
N CYS A 251 -5.27 8.45 9.59
CA CYS A 251 -5.89 8.98 10.80
C CYS A 251 -6.85 7.97 11.45
N ILE A 252 -7.47 7.09 10.66
CA ILE A 252 -8.40 6.06 11.16
C ILE A 252 -7.62 4.92 11.84
N THR A 253 -6.54 4.45 11.20
CA THR A 253 -5.74 3.33 11.72
C THR A 253 -4.85 3.73 12.91
N GLY A 254 -4.62 5.03 13.10
CA GLY A 254 -3.77 5.58 14.15
C GLY A 254 -2.27 5.52 13.87
N SER A 255 -1.82 4.89 12.79
CA SER A 255 -0.43 4.88 12.32
C SER A 255 -0.32 4.41 10.87
N MET A 256 0.53 5.08 10.09
CA MET A 256 0.93 4.60 8.76
C MET A 256 1.74 3.29 8.82
N GLY A 257 2.41 3.03 9.93
CA GLY A 257 3.15 1.78 10.18
C GLY A 257 2.27 0.54 10.34
N LEU A 258 0.94 0.69 10.24
CA LEU A 258 -0.07 -0.37 10.24
C LEU A 258 -0.72 -0.59 8.87
N GLN A 259 -0.35 0.19 7.86
CA GLN A 259 -1.01 0.18 6.56
C GLN A 259 -0.19 -0.56 5.51
N PRO A 260 -0.56 -1.79 5.15
CA PRO A 260 0.00 -2.49 4.01
C PRO A 260 -0.63 -2.00 2.71
N SER A 261 0.02 -2.28 1.58
CA SER A 261 -0.58 -2.14 0.27
C SER A 261 -0.12 -3.21 -0.72
N ALA A 262 -0.91 -3.39 -1.78
CA ALA A 262 -0.55 -4.18 -2.94
C ALA A 262 -0.74 -3.35 -4.21
N SER A 263 0.22 -3.42 -5.11
CA SER A 263 0.11 -2.87 -6.45
C SER A 263 -0.04 -4.02 -7.44
N LEU A 264 -1.21 -4.12 -8.07
CA LEU A 264 -1.59 -5.20 -8.98
C LEU A 264 -1.59 -4.72 -10.43
N GLY A 265 -1.29 -5.61 -11.36
CA GLY A 265 -1.19 -5.23 -12.75
C GLY A 265 -1.11 -6.42 -13.71
N GLU A 266 -0.52 -6.16 -14.88
CA GLU A 266 -0.41 -7.13 -15.97
C GLU A 266 0.74 -8.14 -15.77
N HIS A 267 1.72 -7.77 -14.96
CA HIS A 267 2.90 -8.58 -14.70
C HIS A 267 3.05 -8.86 -13.20
N THR A 268 4.28 -8.92 -12.71
CA THR A 268 4.61 -9.25 -11.33
C THR A 268 3.98 -8.27 -10.33
N PRO A 269 3.11 -8.71 -9.42
CA PRO A 269 2.52 -7.86 -8.39
C PRO A 269 3.56 -7.40 -7.38
N LEU A 270 3.32 -6.23 -6.78
CA LEU A 270 4.19 -5.64 -5.80
C LEU A 270 3.45 -5.42 -4.48
N PHE A 271 4.09 -5.77 -3.36
CA PHE A 271 3.55 -5.62 -2.00
C PHE A 271 4.48 -4.75 -1.18
N GLU A 272 3.95 -3.69 -0.58
CA GLU A 272 4.72 -2.64 0.09
C GLU A 272 3.94 -2.00 1.24
N PRO A 273 4.59 -1.45 2.28
CA PRO A 273 3.95 -0.53 3.22
C PRO A 273 3.51 0.76 2.51
N VAL A 274 2.52 1.45 3.06
CA VAL A 274 2.10 2.77 2.56
C VAL A 274 3.12 3.86 2.93
N HIS A 275 3.79 3.72 4.09
CA HIS A 275 4.74 4.72 4.61
C HIS A 275 6.04 4.79 3.78
N GLY A 276 6.71 5.94 3.84
CA GLY A 276 8.01 6.17 3.22
C GLY A 276 9.21 5.61 4.00
N SER A 277 10.40 6.05 3.63
CA SER A 277 11.69 5.50 4.08
C SER A 277 12.18 5.98 5.45
N TRP A 278 11.64 7.07 5.97
CA TRP A 278 12.06 7.70 7.26
C TRP A 278 13.57 7.63 7.52
N PRO A 279 14.41 8.29 6.73
CA PRO A 279 15.86 8.12 6.77
C PRO A 279 16.49 8.45 8.13
N GLN A 280 15.85 9.35 8.90
CA GLN A 280 16.35 9.76 10.23
C GLN A 280 16.33 8.63 11.26
N ALA A 281 15.45 7.63 11.09
CA ALA A 281 15.34 6.49 12.00
C ALA A 281 16.11 5.25 11.52
N ALA A 282 16.75 5.33 10.37
CA ALA A 282 17.49 4.21 9.78
C ALA A 282 18.51 3.61 10.76
N GLY A 283 18.46 2.29 10.95
CA GLY A 283 19.37 1.54 11.81
C GLY A 283 19.15 1.72 13.31
N GLN A 284 18.15 2.48 13.75
CA GLN A 284 17.90 2.75 15.17
C GLN A 284 16.96 1.73 15.85
N ASN A 285 16.44 0.74 15.11
CA ASN A 285 15.50 -0.26 15.64
C ASN A 285 14.23 0.39 16.23
N LEU A 286 13.74 1.46 15.61
CA LEU A 286 12.55 2.23 16.05
C LEU A 286 11.34 2.05 15.15
N ALA A 287 11.56 1.70 13.86
CA ALA A 287 10.52 1.61 12.86
C ALA A 287 9.51 0.50 13.18
N ASN A 288 8.22 0.79 12.95
CA ASN A 288 7.17 -0.21 13.08
C ASN A 288 7.21 -1.19 11.89
N PRO A 289 7.45 -2.49 12.09
CA PRO A 289 7.54 -3.45 10.99
C PRO A 289 6.17 -3.98 10.54
N LEU A 290 5.07 -3.63 11.21
CA LEU A 290 3.78 -4.29 11.04
C LEU A 290 3.20 -4.08 9.65
N ALA A 291 3.35 -2.89 9.06
CA ALA A 291 2.89 -2.66 7.68
C ALA A 291 3.61 -3.56 6.67
N GLN A 292 4.92 -3.75 6.81
CA GLN A 292 5.70 -4.67 5.97
C GLN A 292 5.28 -6.13 6.17
N ILE A 293 5.05 -6.54 7.41
CA ILE A 293 4.57 -7.89 7.76
C ILE A 293 3.16 -8.13 7.20
N LEU A 294 2.28 -7.14 7.29
CA LEU A 294 0.94 -7.21 6.71
C LEU A 294 0.97 -7.20 5.17
N SER A 295 1.95 -6.52 4.55
CA SER A 295 2.17 -6.59 3.10
C SER A 295 2.61 -7.99 2.67
N ALA A 296 3.43 -8.67 3.49
CA ALA A 296 3.75 -10.08 3.28
C ALA A 296 2.51 -11.00 3.42
N ALA A 297 1.58 -10.68 4.33
CA ALA A 297 0.30 -11.39 4.40
C ALA A 297 -0.53 -11.22 3.12
N MET A 298 -0.63 -9.97 2.59
CA MET A 298 -1.32 -9.71 1.32
C MET A 298 -0.68 -10.44 0.14
N LEU A 299 0.66 -10.58 0.12
CA LEU A 299 1.37 -11.37 -0.87
C LEU A 299 0.89 -12.83 -0.84
N LEU A 300 0.85 -13.45 0.32
CA LEU A 300 0.39 -14.83 0.47
C LEU A 300 -1.07 -15.01 0.05
N GLU A 301 -1.94 -14.10 0.47
CA GLU A 301 -3.37 -14.08 0.11
C GLU A 301 -3.57 -13.97 -1.40
N HIS A 302 -2.76 -13.15 -2.08
CA HIS A 302 -2.80 -13.02 -3.54
C HIS A 302 -2.56 -14.36 -4.27
N PHE A 303 -1.70 -15.22 -3.73
CA PHE A 303 -1.46 -16.56 -4.27
C PHE A 303 -2.40 -17.62 -3.71
N GLY A 304 -3.49 -17.23 -3.05
CA GLY A 304 -4.49 -18.15 -2.47
C GLY A 304 -4.04 -18.84 -1.19
N LEU A 305 -2.92 -18.42 -0.59
CA LEU A 305 -2.45 -18.89 0.72
C LEU A 305 -3.18 -18.13 1.84
N ASN A 306 -4.52 -18.20 1.83
CA ASN A 306 -5.38 -17.41 2.73
C ASN A 306 -5.22 -17.81 4.20
N ARG A 307 -4.98 -19.09 4.48
CA ARG A 307 -4.75 -19.58 5.85
C ARG A 307 -3.44 -19.03 6.41
N GLU A 308 -2.42 -18.98 5.61
CA GLU A 308 -1.10 -18.46 5.93
C GLU A 308 -1.14 -16.95 6.18
N GLY A 309 -1.80 -16.21 5.29
CA GLY A 309 -2.03 -14.78 5.44
C GLY A 309 -2.85 -14.46 6.70
N ALA A 310 -3.92 -15.22 6.97
CA ALA A 310 -4.74 -15.07 8.17
C ALA A 310 -3.93 -15.29 9.46
N LEU A 311 -3.03 -16.27 9.49
CA LEU A 311 -2.16 -16.52 10.66
C LEU A 311 -1.21 -15.33 10.90
N ILE A 312 -0.67 -14.71 9.86
CA ILE A 312 0.15 -13.50 10.02
C ILE A 312 -0.69 -12.36 10.64
N ARG A 313 -1.91 -12.15 10.13
CA ARG A 313 -2.82 -11.12 10.67
C ARG A 313 -3.20 -11.40 12.12
N GLU A 314 -3.47 -12.66 12.47
CA GLU A 314 -3.72 -13.08 13.84
C GLU A 314 -2.51 -12.80 14.74
N ALA A 315 -1.29 -13.13 14.30
CA ALA A 315 -0.06 -12.85 15.05
C ALA A 315 0.17 -11.36 15.27
N VAL A 316 -0.14 -10.52 14.27
CA VAL A 316 -0.08 -9.05 14.41
C VAL A 316 -1.09 -8.58 15.45
N ASN A 317 -2.35 -9.01 15.38
CA ASN A 317 -3.38 -8.67 16.38
C ASN A 317 -2.93 -9.09 17.80
N ALA A 318 -2.45 -10.31 17.94
CA ALA A 318 -1.98 -10.84 19.22
C ALA A 318 -0.78 -10.04 19.78
N SER A 319 0.14 -9.55 18.92
CA SER A 319 1.25 -8.69 19.37
C SER A 319 0.74 -7.35 19.91
N LEU A 320 -0.24 -6.77 19.22
CA LEU A 320 -0.88 -5.52 19.63
C LEU A 320 -1.62 -5.67 20.95
N ASP A 321 -2.36 -6.76 21.15
CA ASP A 321 -3.08 -7.04 22.38
C ASP A 321 -2.14 -7.36 23.56
N ALA A 322 -0.99 -7.98 23.28
CA ALA A 322 0.07 -8.23 24.25
C ALA A 322 0.91 -6.98 24.57
N ASN A 323 0.62 -5.82 23.99
CA ASN A 323 1.40 -4.58 24.08
C ASN A 323 2.86 -4.71 23.59
N VAL A 324 3.14 -5.67 22.70
CA VAL A 324 4.44 -5.80 22.03
C VAL A 324 4.42 -4.89 20.80
N ARG A 325 4.77 -3.64 21.00
CA ARG A 325 4.58 -2.53 20.07
C ARG A 325 5.81 -1.63 20.03
N THR A 326 6.04 -1.04 18.87
CA THR A 326 7.05 0.03 18.74
C THR A 326 6.59 1.32 19.43
N PRO A 327 7.52 2.25 19.76
CA PRO A 327 7.22 3.44 20.56
C PRO A 327 6.08 4.31 20.00
N GLU A 328 5.92 4.40 18.67
CA GLU A 328 4.89 5.25 18.03
C GLU A 328 3.45 4.84 18.37
N ILE A 329 3.22 3.52 18.51
CA ILE A 329 1.89 2.97 18.82
C ILE A 329 1.80 2.40 20.25
N GLN A 330 2.84 2.59 21.06
CA GLN A 330 2.85 2.13 22.44
C GLN A 330 1.94 2.98 23.34
N VAL A 331 1.36 2.34 24.36
CA VAL A 331 0.67 3.05 25.42
C VAL A 331 1.65 3.78 26.33
N GLU A 332 1.24 4.86 26.97
CA GLU A 332 2.06 5.61 27.90
C GLU A 332 2.51 4.70 29.07
N GLY A 333 3.81 4.69 29.36
CA GLY A 333 4.41 3.82 30.38
C GLY A 333 4.55 2.35 29.97
N GLY A 334 4.23 1.98 28.75
CA GLY A 334 4.42 0.62 28.23
C GLY A 334 5.88 0.25 28.03
N ALA A 335 6.15 -1.06 27.92
CA ALA A 335 7.51 -1.55 27.62
C ALA A 335 7.94 -1.10 26.20
N HIS A 336 9.24 -0.83 26.05
CA HIS A 336 9.81 -0.44 24.77
C HIS A 336 10.24 -1.69 23.97
N TYR A 337 9.64 -1.86 22.79
CA TYR A 337 10.05 -2.87 21.82
C TYR A 337 10.50 -2.17 20.54
N GLY A 338 11.61 -2.61 19.98
CA GLY A 338 12.07 -2.11 18.68
C GLY A 338 11.53 -2.93 17.53
N THR A 339 11.92 -2.54 16.32
CA THR A 339 11.55 -3.21 15.05
C THR A 339 11.82 -4.71 15.11
N ARG A 340 13.01 -5.10 15.57
CA ARG A 340 13.45 -6.49 15.65
C ARG A 340 12.64 -7.29 16.68
N GLU A 341 12.47 -6.76 17.88
CA GLU A 341 11.79 -7.45 18.98
C GLU A 341 10.31 -7.72 18.64
N VAL A 342 9.63 -6.78 17.96
CA VAL A 342 8.27 -6.98 17.45
C VAL A 342 8.24 -8.08 16.40
N GLY A 343 9.14 -8.05 15.43
CA GLY A 343 9.22 -9.09 14.39
C GLY A 343 9.52 -10.48 14.98
N GLU A 344 10.50 -10.59 15.89
CA GLU A 344 10.85 -11.85 16.57
C GLU A 344 9.66 -12.41 17.37
N TRP A 345 8.88 -11.56 18.03
CA TRP A 345 7.70 -11.97 18.75
C TRP A 345 6.64 -12.59 17.81
N ILE A 346 6.37 -11.93 16.66
CA ILE A 346 5.43 -12.42 15.65
C ILE A 346 5.89 -13.76 15.08
N VAL A 347 7.18 -13.89 14.74
CA VAL A 347 7.78 -15.14 14.27
C VAL A 347 7.57 -16.26 15.30
N ASN A 348 7.80 -15.98 16.58
CA ASN A 348 7.62 -16.94 17.64
C ASN A 348 6.13 -17.34 17.82
N TYR A 349 5.21 -16.38 17.69
CA TYR A 349 3.77 -16.67 17.70
C TYR A 349 3.41 -17.65 16.57
N ILE A 350 3.81 -17.35 15.33
CA ILE A 350 3.55 -18.19 14.16
C ILE A 350 4.08 -19.62 14.34
N LYS A 351 5.29 -19.78 14.89
CA LYS A 351 5.90 -21.09 15.13
C LYS A 351 5.10 -21.93 16.14
N ASN A 352 4.48 -21.30 17.12
CA ASN A 352 3.80 -21.97 18.25
C ASN A 352 2.27 -22.10 18.03
N ALA A 353 1.66 -21.36 17.12
CA ALA A 353 0.26 -21.49 16.72
C ALA A 353 0.03 -22.79 15.91
#